data_3f396fb974e9b2b550e6c822bfce100d
#
_entry.id   3f396fb974e9b2b550e6c822bfce100d
#
_cell.length_a   1.000
_cell.length_b   1.000
_cell.length_c   1.000
_cell.angle_alpha   90.00
_cell.angle_beta   90.00
_cell.angle_gamma   90.00
#
_symmetry.space_group_name_H-M   'P 1'
#
loop_
_entity.id
_entity.type
_entity.pdbx_description
1 polymer ?
#
loop_
_entity_poly.entity_id
_entity_poly.type
_entity_poly.pdbx_seq_one_letter_code
_entity_poly.pdbx_strand_id
1 'polypeptide(L)'
;EYTVDISALKVIPVKSADVIVSERKYVIPSGDVFGIRMFTKGVVVVGSDDVYTEEGISNPSKTAGLNAGDIILTVNGNNVNSTIEIEKAVQENGGNELKLSVKRGKKVLNLKLTPALSKNDNCYKAGIWVRDSMAGVGTITFIDSASKVFGGLGHAVCDVDTGIVMPLADGDAVKTKITGCYKGSCGSTGELCGVFQDANIGTLSLNTACGVYG
;
A
#
# COMPACT_ATOMS: atom_id res chain seq x y z
N GLU A 1 -11.59 28.29 -13.32
CA GLU A 1 -10.57 27.53 -14.07
C GLU A 1 -10.29 28.30 -15.35
N TYR A 2 -9.03 28.55 -15.68
CA TYR A 2 -8.61 29.30 -16.86
C TYR A 2 -7.50 28.50 -17.54
N THR A 3 -7.53 28.40 -18.86
CA THR A 3 -6.40 27.88 -19.64
C THR A 3 -5.52 29.05 -20.09
N VAL A 4 -4.24 28.99 -19.76
CA VAL A 4 -3.25 29.99 -20.19
C VAL A 4 -2.38 29.38 -21.29
N ASP A 5 -2.44 29.98 -22.47
CA ASP A 5 -1.62 29.59 -23.61
C ASP A 5 -0.33 30.39 -23.63
N ILE A 6 0.80 29.71 -23.59
CA ILE A 6 2.12 30.29 -23.68
C ILE A 6 2.57 30.18 -25.14
N SER A 7 2.84 31.31 -25.79
CA SER A 7 3.31 31.35 -27.17
C SER A 7 4.62 32.14 -27.31
N ALA A 8 5.53 31.65 -28.11
CA ALA A 8 6.72 32.38 -28.55
C ALA A 8 6.34 33.34 -29.66
N LEU A 9 6.83 34.59 -29.59
CA LEU A 9 6.58 35.64 -30.56
C LEU A 9 5.07 35.92 -30.82
N LYS A 10 4.19 35.54 -29.88
CA LYS A 10 2.71 35.64 -29.95
C LYS A 10 2.06 34.81 -31.07
N VAL A 11 2.79 33.96 -31.76
CA VAL A 11 2.29 33.17 -32.92
C VAL A 11 2.63 31.70 -32.84
N ILE A 12 3.69 31.30 -32.11
CA ILE A 12 4.10 29.90 -32.03
C ILE A 12 3.64 29.33 -30.68
N PRO A 13 2.66 28.42 -30.67
CA PRO A 13 2.23 27.80 -29.41
C PRO A 13 3.37 26.95 -28.83
N VAL A 14 3.69 27.17 -27.55
CA VAL A 14 4.76 26.46 -26.84
C VAL A 14 4.13 25.46 -25.85
N LYS A 15 3.16 25.90 -25.04
CA LYS A 15 2.51 25.08 -24.04
C LYS A 15 1.21 25.74 -23.58
N SER A 16 0.22 24.92 -23.24
CA SER A 16 -0.97 25.34 -22.50
C SER A 16 -0.87 24.83 -21.06
N ALA A 17 -1.35 25.61 -20.11
CA ALA A 17 -1.43 25.24 -18.71
C ALA A 17 -2.79 25.65 -18.14
N ASP A 18 -3.43 24.75 -17.42
CA ASP A 18 -4.66 25.05 -16.69
C ASP A 18 -4.32 25.74 -15.36
N VAL A 19 -4.98 26.85 -15.10
CA VAL A 19 -4.81 27.67 -13.91
C VAL A 19 -6.11 27.68 -13.13
N ILE A 20 -6.04 27.23 -11.90
CA ILE A 20 -7.16 27.25 -10.96
C ILE A 20 -6.94 28.41 -9.99
N VAL A 21 -7.88 29.32 -9.93
CA VAL A 21 -7.91 30.37 -8.89
C VAL A 21 -8.65 29.78 -7.70
N SER A 22 -7.98 29.67 -6.57
CA SER A 22 -8.53 29.20 -5.31
C SER A 22 -8.36 30.25 -4.22
N GLU A 23 -9.19 30.16 -3.19
CA GLU A 23 -8.99 30.95 -1.99
C GLU A 23 -7.66 30.61 -1.31
N ARG A 24 -7.06 31.59 -0.66
CA ARG A 24 -5.82 31.38 0.08
C ARG A 24 -6.07 30.46 1.27
N LYS A 25 -5.34 29.37 1.34
CA LYS A 25 -5.34 28.45 2.48
C LYS A 25 -4.22 28.83 3.46
N TYR A 26 -4.52 28.74 4.74
CA TYR A 26 -3.57 28.95 5.82
C TYR A 26 -3.37 27.65 6.56
N VAL A 27 -2.12 27.27 6.76
CA VAL A 27 -1.74 26.07 7.48
C VAL A 27 -0.78 26.40 8.62
N ILE A 28 -0.82 25.62 9.67
CA ILE A 28 0.12 25.69 10.78
C ILE A 28 1.26 24.74 10.44
N PRO A 29 2.50 25.22 10.29
CA PRO A 29 3.64 24.33 10.09
C PRO A 29 3.88 23.50 11.35
N SER A 30 4.27 22.24 11.19
CA SER A 30 4.64 21.34 12.26
C SER A 30 5.98 20.68 11.94
N GLY A 31 6.50 19.88 12.84
CA GLY A 31 7.69 19.05 12.74
C GLY A 31 7.54 17.84 13.66
N ASP A 32 6.33 17.62 14.15
CA ASP A 32 6.05 16.53 15.09
C ASP A 32 6.13 15.19 14.41
N VAL A 33 6.82 14.26 15.05
CA VAL A 33 6.94 12.89 14.59
C VAL A 33 5.69 12.12 14.94
N PHE A 34 5.20 11.31 14.02
CA PHE A 34 4.05 10.43 14.23
C PHE A 34 4.29 9.04 13.66
N GLY A 35 3.61 8.06 14.24
CA GLY A 35 3.55 6.70 13.72
C GLY A 35 2.39 6.54 12.75
N ILE A 36 2.64 5.79 11.71
CA ILE A 36 1.65 5.43 10.69
C ILE A 36 1.32 3.95 10.90
N ARG A 37 0.06 3.62 11.18
CA ARG A 37 -0.48 2.25 11.09
C ARG A 37 -1.50 2.24 9.98
N MET A 38 -1.30 1.42 8.98
CA MET A 38 -2.10 1.43 7.76
C MET A 38 -2.54 0.02 7.40
N PHE A 39 -3.83 -0.15 7.09
CA PHE A 39 -4.40 -1.36 6.55
C PHE A 39 -4.75 -1.18 5.09
N THR A 40 -4.56 -2.23 4.29
CA THR A 40 -4.70 -2.14 2.84
C THR A 40 -6.11 -2.48 2.37
N LYS A 41 -6.51 -1.88 1.25
CA LYS A 41 -7.69 -2.30 0.50
C LYS A 41 -7.31 -3.46 -0.42
N GLY A 42 -7.75 -4.66 -0.06
CA GLY A 42 -7.25 -5.90 -0.65
C GLY A 42 -5.92 -6.33 -0.03
N VAL A 43 -5.41 -7.48 -0.43
CA VAL A 43 -4.19 -8.07 0.10
C VAL A 43 -3.10 -8.05 -0.95
N VAL A 44 -1.96 -7.45 -0.62
CA VAL A 44 -0.84 -7.24 -1.56
C VAL A 44 0.00 -8.50 -1.65
N VAL A 45 0.23 -9.01 -2.86
CA VAL A 45 1.17 -10.10 -3.12
C VAL A 45 2.59 -9.53 -3.15
N VAL A 46 3.43 -9.96 -2.22
CA VAL A 46 4.84 -9.52 -2.14
C VAL A 46 5.81 -10.53 -2.71
N GLY A 47 5.38 -11.79 -2.87
CA GLY A 47 6.21 -12.84 -3.43
C GLY A 47 5.47 -14.16 -3.61
N SER A 48 6.21 -15.15 -4.06
CA SER A 48 5.73 -16.54 -4.20
C SER A 48 6.74 -17.51 -3.61
N ASP A 49 6.25 -18.65 -3.14
CA ASP A 49 7.07 -19.72 -2.58
C ASP A 49 6.63 -21.08 -3.10
N ASP A 50 7.52 -22.02 -3.05
CA ASP A 50 7.26 -23.39 -3.46
C ASP A 50 6.59 -24.19 -2.33
N VAL A 51 5.64 -25.04 -2.70
CA VAL A 51 4.94 -25.95 -1.79
C VAL A 51 5.43 -27.38 -2.05
N TYR A 52 5.98 -28.00 -1.02
CA TYR A 52 6.42 -29.40 -1.08
C TYR A 52 5.22 -30.33 -0.88
N THR A 53 4.88 -31.09 -1.89
CA THR A 53 3.76 -32.07 -1.91
C THR A 53 4.29 -33.49 -1.95
N GLU A 54 3.41 -34.49 -1.81
CA GLU A 54 3.79 -35.89 -2.02
C GLU A 54 4.22 -36.21 -3.47
N GLU A 55 3.72 -35.44 -4.43
CA GLU A 55 4.02 -35.59 -5.85
C GLU A 55 5.28 -34.82 -6.30
N GLY A 56 5.86 -34.01 -5.42
CA GLY A 56 7.02 -33.17 -5.71
C GLY A 56 6.83 -31.69 -5.33
N ILE A 57 7.51 -30.81 -6.02
CA ILE A 57 7.45 -29.36 -5.77
C ILE A 57 6.39 -28.74 -6.67
N SER A 58 5.47 -27.97 -6.07
CA SER A 58 4.41 -27.22 -6.76
C SER A 58 4.51 -25.72 -6.40
N ASN A 59 4.16 -24.86 -7.33
CA ASN A 59 4.00 -23.44 -7.07
C ASN A 59 2.64 -22.93 -7.58
N PRO A 60 1.59 -23.04 -6.77
CA PRO A 60 0.23 -22.69 -7.19
C PRO A 60 0.09 -21.25 -7.65
N SER A 61 0.77 -20.31 -6.97
CA SER A 61 0.69 -18.88 -7.31
C SER A 61 1.28 -18.55 -8.67
N LYS A 62 2.46 -19.13 -9.00
CA LYS A 62 3.08 -18.97 -10.32
C LYS A 62 2.23 -19.60 -11.41
N THR A 63 1.70 -20.81 -11.15
CA THR A 63 0.81 -21.51 -12.08
C THR A 63 -0.47 -20.69 -12.35
N ALA A 64 -1.01 -20.03 -11.34
CA ALA A 64 -2.16 -19.12 -11.46
C ALA A 64 -1.80 -17.79 -12.17
N GLY A 65 -0.52 -17.48 -12.36
CA GLY A 65 -0.04 -16.24 -12.97
C GLY A 65 -0.09 -15.03 -12.04
N LEU A 66 -0.04 -15.24 -10.70
CA LEU A 66 0.14 -14.17 -9.72
C LEU A 66 1.57 -13.63 -9.78
N ASN A 67 1.72 -12.33 -9.61
CA ASN A 67 2.99 -11.62 -9.60
C ASN A 67 3.11 -10.77 -8.33
N ALA A 68 4.34 -10.55 -7.88
CA ALA A 68 4.60 -9.52 -6.87
C ALA A 68 4.08 -8.16 -7.33
N GLY A 69 3.41 -7.43 -6.43
CA GLY A 69 2.73 -6.18 -6.73
C GLY A 69 1.26 -6.31 -7.13
N ASP A 70 0.75 -7.52 -7.29
CA ASP A 70 -0.69 -7.77 -7.44
C ASP A 70 -1.43 -7.49 -6.13
N ILE A 71 -2.68 -7.02 -6.23
CA ILE A 71 -3.56 -6.83 -5.08
C ILE A 71 -4.75 -7.76 -5.24
N ILE A 72 -4.87 -8.74 -4.36
CA ILE A 72 -6.02 -9.66 -4.33
C ILE A 72 -7.20 -8.91 -3.71
N LEU A 73 -8.26 -8.71 -4.48
CA LEU A 73 -9.46 -7.99 -4.07
C LEU A 73 -10.53 -8.94 -3.56
N THR A 74 -10.71 -10.08 -4.25
CA THR A 74 -11.72 -11.09 -3.87
C THR A 74 -11.19 -12.50 -4.06
N VAL A 75 -11.69 -13.41 -3.21
CA VAL A 75 -11.54 -14.86 -3.34
C VAL A 75 -12.94 -15.47 -3.41
N ASN A 76 -13.23 -16.23 -4.47
CA ASN A 76 -14.56 -16.79 -4.75
C ASN A 76 -15.71 -15.78 -4.67
N GLY A 77 -15.46 -14.52 -5.07
CA GLY A 77 -16.41 -13.42 -5.03
C GLY A 77 -16.54 -12.70 -3.69
N ASN A 78 -15.93 -13.19 -2.63
CA ASN A 78 -15.90 -12.53 -1.32
C ASN A 78 -14.72 -11.57 -1.25
N ASN A 79 -14.96 -10.33 -0.80
CA ASN A 79 -13.86 -9.37 -0.56
C ASN A 79 -12.90 -9.91 0.49
N VAL A 80 -11.60 -9.66 0.29
CA VAL A 80 -10.54 -9.99 1.24
C VAL A 80 -9.68 -8.77 1.50
N ASN A 81 -9.43 -8.47 2.78
CA ASN A 81 -8.61 -7.34 3.21
C ASN A 81 -7.55 -7.76 4.25
N SER A 82 -7.51 -9.04 4.60
CA SER A 82 -6.52 -9.56 5.54
C SER A 82 -5.90 -10.87 5.06
N THR A 83 -4.68 -11.11 5.50
CA THR A 83 -3.96 -12.38 5.29
C THR A 83 -4.75 -13.57 5.83
N ILE A 84 -5.38 -13.40 7.00
CA ILE A 84 -6.20 -14.44 7.66
C ILE A 84 -7.38 -14.85 6.78
N GLU A 85 -8.04 -13.91 6.10
CA GLU A 85 -9.16 -14.22 5.20
C GLU A 85 -8.71 -15.04 4.00
N ILE A 86 -7.52 -14.76 3.46
CA ILE A 86 -6.95 -15.58 2.36
C ILE A 86 -6.58 -16.96 2.86
N GLU A 87 -5.89 -17.08 4.00
CA GLU A 87 -5.54 -18.37 4.60
C GLU A 87 -6.78 -19.23 4.83
N LYS A 88 -7.81 -18.64 5.43
CA LYS A 88 -9.09 -19.31 5.67
C LYS A 88 -9.72 -19.81 4.36
N ALA A 89 -9.81 -18.94 3.35
CA ALA A 89 -10.37 -19.29 2.05
C ALA A 89 -9.60 -20.45 1.37
N VAL A 90 -8.28 -20.46 1.48
CA VAL A 90 -7.42 -21.52 0.95
C VAL A 90 -7.66 -22.86 1.67
N GLN A 91 -7.77 -22.85 3.02
CA GLN A 91 -8.00 -24.05 3.80
C GLN A 91 -9.40 -24.62 3.59
N GLU A 92 -10.45 -23.78 3.68
CA GLU A 92 -11.85 -24.19 3.56
C GLU A 92 -12.20 -24.71 2.16
N ASN A 93 -11.43 -24.30 1.13
CA ASN A 93 -11.66 -24.74 -0.24
C ASN A 93 -11.22 -26.20 -0.50
N GLY A 94 -10.45 -26.81 0.39
CA GLY A 94 -10.10 -28.23 0.34
C GLY A 94 -9.36 -28.65 -0.93
N GLY A 95 -8.47 -27.77 -1.46
CA GLY A 95 -7.69 -28.06 -2.66
C GLY A 95 -8.41 -27.83 -4.00
N ASN A 96 -9.67 -27.40 -3.98
CA ASN A 96 -10.38 -27.05 -5.22
C ASN A 96 -9.87 -25.71 -5.80
N GLU A 97 -10.25 -25.42 -7.06
CA GLU A 97 -9.91 -24.15 -7.74
C GLU A 97 -10.57 -22.95 -7.03
N LEU A 98 -9.76 -21.96 -6.68
CA LEU A 98 -10.18 -20.64 -6.17
C LEU A 98 -10.23 -19.65 -7.33
N LYS A 99 -11.29 -18.85 -7.39
CA LYS A 99 -11.41 -17.72 -8.32
C LYS A 99 -10.94 -16.45 -7.63
N LEU A 100 -9.89 -15.82 -8.15
CA LEU A 100 -9.30 -14.60 -7.62
C LEU A 100 -9.63 -13.43 -8.52
N SER A 101 -10.13 -12.32 -7.95
CA SER A 101 -10.12 -11.02 -8.61
C SER A 101 -8.89 -10.24 -8.14
N VAL A 102 -8.02 -9.88 -9.06
CA VAL A 102 -6.69 -9.33 -8.78
C VAL A 102 -6.50 -8.03 -9.53
N LYS A 103 -6.10 -6.97 -8.84
CA LYS A 103 -5.71 -5.71 -9.45
C LYS A 103 -4.21 -5.72 -9.74
N ARG A 104 -3.84 -5.56 -11.01
CA ARG A 104 -2.47 -5.41 -11.51
C ARG A 104 -2.33 -4.05 -12.20
N GLY A 105 -1.69 -3.10 -11.54
CA GLY A 105 -1.66 -1.72 -11.97
C GLY A 105 -3.06 -1.11 -12.10
N LYS A 106 -3.47 -0.73 -13.30
CA LYS A 106 -4.83 -0.18 -13.58
C LYS A 106 -5.85 -1.22 -14.02
N LYS A 107 -5.45 -2.49 -14.22
CA LYS A 107 -6.32 -3.56 -14.72
C LYS A 107 -6.79 -4.47 -13.60
N VAL A 108 -8.00 -5.01 -13.73
CA VAL A 108 -8.51 -6.09 -12.89
C VAL A 108 -8.50 -7.37 -13.72
N LEU A 109 -7.88 -8.41 -13.17
CA LEU A 109 -7.72 -9.73 -13.77
C LEU A 109 -8.50 -10.76 -12.96
N ASN A 110 -9.06 -11.74 -13.64
CA ASN A 110 -9.64 -12.92 -13.00
C ASN A 110 -8.68 -14.08 -13.18
N LEU A 111 -8.10 -14.54 -12.09
CA LEU A 111 -7.16 -15.66 -12.06
C LEU A 111 -7.78 -16.84 -11.35
N LYS A 112 -7.25 -18.03 -11.65
CA LYS A 112 -7.65 -19.30 -11.05
C LYS A 112 -6.45 -19.90 -10.34
N LEU A 113 -6.60 -20.20 -9.06
CA LEU A 113 -5.55 -20.74 -8.23
C LEU A 113 -6.03 -22.05 -7.60
N THR A 114 -5.30 -23.14 -7.81
CA THR A 114 -5.56 -24.42 -7.14
C THR A 114 -4.51 -24.60 -6.05
N PRO A 115 -4.89 -24.54 -4.77
CA PRO A 115 -3.95 -24.75 -3.66
C PRO A 115 -3.35 -26.16 -3.68
N ALA A 116 -2.10 -26.27 -3.24
CA ALA A 116 -1.42 -27.56 -3.10
C ALA A 116 -1.39 -28.01 -1.64
N LEU A 117 -1.56 -29.32 -1.41
CA LEU A 117 -1.45 -29.91 -0.07
C LEU A 117 0.04 -30.03 0.32
N SER A 118 0.45 -29.29 1.35
CA SER A 118 1.81 -29.35 1.88
C SER A 118 2.01 -30.64 2.68
N LYS A 119 2.99 -31.45 2.29
CA LYS A 119 3.35 -32.67 3.05
C LYS A 119 3.98 -32.39 4.41
N ASN A 120 4.55 -31.20 4.59
CA ASN A 120 5.22 -30.80 5.83
C ASN A 120 4.23 -30.42 6.92
N ASP A 121 3.17 -29.69 6.54
CA ASP A 121 2.21 -29.10 7.47
C ASP A 121 0.83 -29.76 7.38
N ASN A 122 0.61 -30.64 6.40
CA ASN A 122 -0.67 -31.28 6.09
C ASN A 122 -1.82 -30.27 5.93
N CYS A 123 -1.53 -29.10 5.33
CA CYS A 123 -2.49 -28.06 5.05
C CYS A 123 -2.37 -27.55 3.60
N TYR A 124 -3.44 -26.98 3.07
CA TYR A 124 -3.44 -26.42 1.72
C TYR A 124 -2.72 -25.08 1.71
N LYS A 125 -1.85 -24.88 0.71
CA LYS A 125 -1.07 -23.66 0.52
C LYS A 125 -1.24 -23.09 -0.88
N ALA A 126 -1.37 -21.79 -0.96
CA ALA A 126 -1.40 -21.04 -2.22
C ALA A 126 0.00 -20.74 -2.78
N GLY A 127 1.06 -20.91 -1.98
CA GLY A 127 2.43 -20.58 -2.36
C GLY A 127 2.64 -19.09 -2.61
N ILE A 128 2.03 -18.22 -1.77
CA ILE A 128 2.14 -16.77 -1.86
C ILE A 128 2.64 -16.16 -0.54
N TRP A 129 3.42 -15.10 -0.68
CA TRP A 129 3.68 -14.16 0.40
C TRP A 129 2.81 -12.93 0.22
N VAL A 130 2.08 -12.56 1.25
CA VAL A 130 1.10 -11.47 1.19
C VAL A 130 1.25 -10.51 2.35
N ARG A 131 0.79 -9.27 2.15
CA ARG A 131 0.82 -8.19 3.13
C ARG A 131 -0.50 -7.43 3.10
N ASP A 132 -1.08 -7.18 4.28
CA ASP A 132 -2.36 -6.50 4.49
C ASP A 132 -2.26 -5.23 5.33
N SER A 133 -1.08 -4.97 5.90
CA SER A 133 -0.84 -3.84 6.79
C SER A 133 0.58 -3.32 6.68
N MET A 134 0.77 -2.06 7.03
CA MET A 134 2.05 -1.39 7.08
C MET A 134 2.15 -0.53 8.33
N ALA A 135 3.37 -0.42 8.84
CA ALA A 135 3.73 0.49 9.90
C ALA A 135 4.96 1.30 9.52
N GLY A 136 4.99 2.56 9.93
CA GLY A 136 6.11 3.44 9.62
C GLY A 136 6.14 4.67 10.53
N VAL A 137 7.21 5.45 10.43
CA VAL A 137 7.36 6.71 11.12
C VAL A 137 7.41 7.84 10.10
N GLY A 138 6.62 8.87 10.34
CA GLY A 138 6.55 10.07 9.50
C GLY A 138 6.71 11.34 10.32
N THR A 139 6.69 12.47 9.63
CA THR A 139 6.69 13.80 10.23
C THR A 139 5.50 14.59 9.71
N ILE A 140 4.68 15.12 10.60
CA ILE A 140 3.60 16.05 10.25
C ILE A 140 4.24 17.32 9.73
N THR A 141 4.00 17.65 8.48
CA THR A 141 4.55 18.86 7.86
C THR A 141 3.68 20.07 8.14
N PHE A 142 2.37 19.88 8.11
CA PHE A 142 1.41 20.95 8.38
C PHE A 142 0.07 20.42 8.91
N ILE A 143 -0.68 21.35 9.53
CA ILE A 143 -2.06 21.11 9.94
C ILE A 143 -2.90 22.29 9.40
N ASP A 144 -3.97 21.99 8.67
CA ASP A 144 -4.97 22.98 8.29
C ASP A 144 -5.86 23.26 9.52
N SER A 145 -5.81 24.51 10.01
CA SER A 145 -6.52 24.91 11.21
C SER A 145 -8.05 24.87 11.06
N ALA A 146 -8.57 25.03 9.85
CA ALA A 146 -10.00 25.06 9.55
C ALA A 146 -10.58 23.64 9.43
N SER A 147 -9.98 22.79 8.60
CA SER A 147 -10.45 21.42 8.33
C SER A 147 -9.92 20.38 9.32
N LYS A 148 -8.89 20.72 10.09
CA LYS A 148 -8.11 19.80 10.95
C LYS A 148 -7.36 18.70 10.19
N VAL A 149 -7.31 18.79 8.88
CA VAL A 149 -6.51 17.88 8.05
C VAL A 149 -5.03 18.14 8.30
N PHE A 150 -4.28 17.09 8.51
CA PHE A 150 -2.82 17.14 8.54
C PHE A 150 -2.21 16.55 7.27
N GLY A 151 -1.00 16.97 6.95
CA GLY A 151 -0.19 16.39 5.87
C GLY A 151 1.21 16.05 6.36
N GLY A 152 1.62 14.82 6.15
CA GLY A 152 3.00 14.35 6.24
C GLY A 152 3.58 14.30 4.83
N LEU A 153 4.21 15.39 4.38
CA LEU A 153 4.78 15.48 3.04
C LEU A 153 6.09 14.71 2.94
N GLY A 154 6.35 14.16 1.76
CA GLY A 154 7.55 13.39 1.46
C GLY A 154 7.29 12.43 0.31
N HIS A 155 7.07 11.18 0.64
CA HIS A 155 6.75 10.13 -0.33
C HIS A 155 5.58 9.28 0.17
N ALA A 156 5.04 8.46 -0.71
CA ALA A 156 4.03 7.47 -0.34
C ALA A 156 4.59 6.44 0.64
N VAL A 157 3.71 5.85 1.45
CA VAL A 157 3.99 4.58 2.12
C VAL A 157 3.94 3.49 1.05
N CYS A 158 5.10 2.89 0.79
CA CYS A 158 5.27 1.83 -0.20
C CYS A 158 5.66 0.52 0.46
N ASP A 159 5.29 -0.58 -0.16
CA ASP A 159 5.80 -1.89 0.21
C ASP A 159 7.31 -1.96 -0.08
N VAL A 160 8.08 -2.45 0.89
CA VAL A 160 9.55 -2.44 0.80
C VAL A 160 10.10 -3.45 -0.21
N ASP A 161 9.36 -4.53 -0.49
CA ASP A 161 9.80 -5.61 -1.37
C ASP A 161 9.43 -5.33 -2.83
N THR A 162 8.27 -4.72 -3.06
CA THR A 162 7.73 -4.48 -4.41
C THR A 162 7.83 -3.02 -4.86
N GLY A 163 8.02 -2.08 -3.92
CA GLY A 163 8.03 -0.64 -4.18
C GLY A 163 6.67 -0.03 -4.55
N ILE A 164 5.59 -0.81 -4.51
CA ILE A 164 4.27 -0.29 -4.85
C ILE A 164 3.71 0.57 -3.73
N VAL A 165 2.96 1.61 -4.13
CA VAL A 165 2.20 2.43 -3.18
C VAL A 165 1.11 1.58 -2.55
N MET A 166 1.12 1.49 -1.22
CA MET A 166 0.14 0.68 -0.48
C MET A 166 -1.25 1.30 -0.57
N PRO A 167 -2.25 0.53 -1.01
CA PRO A 167 -3.63 1.02 -1.12
C PRO A 167 -4.24 1.16 0.27
N LEU A 168 -4.48 2.39 0.69
CA LEU A 168 -5.09 2.69 1.99
C LEU A 168 -6.57 2.29 2.00
N ALA A 169 -6.97 1.43 2.94
CA ALA A 169 -8.36 1.20 3.31
C ALA A 169 -8.72 1.97 4.58
N ASP A 170 -7.87 1.85 5.59
CA ASP A 170 -8.01 2.46 6.90
C ASP A 170 -6.64 2.63 7.53
N GLY A 171 -6.51 3.50 8.52
CA GLY A 171 -5.26 3.68 9.24
C GLY A 171 -5.30 4.76 10.28
N ASP A 172 -4.36 4.66 11.22
CA ASP A 172 -4.20 5.56 12.34
C ASP A 172 -2.88 6.33 12.25
N ALA A 173 -2.95 7.60 12.60
CA ALA A 173 -1.81 8.38 13.03
C ALA A 173 -1.68 8.24 14.55
N VAL A 174 -0.55 7.73 15.03
CA VAL A 174 -0.35 7.46 16.45
C VAL A 174 0.84 8.23 17.00
N LYS A 175 0.79 8.53 18.28
CA LYS A 175 1.93 9.13 18.96
C LYS A 175 3.12 8.15 18.94
N THR A 176 4.30 8.69 18.63
CA THR A 176 5.51 7.87 18.48
C THR A 176 6.66 8.48 19.26
N LYS A 177 7.43 7.63 19.93
CA LYS A 177 8.69 8.00 20.56
C LYS A 177 9.84 7.53 19.71
N ILE A 178 10.68 8.46 19.25
CA ILE A 178 11.90 8.13 18.51
C ILE A 178 12.88 7.43 19.45
N THR A 179 13.39 6.28 19.02
CA THR A 179 14.37 5.46 19.73
C THR A 179 15.74 5.45 19.07
N GLY A 180 15.82 5.87 17.80
CA GLY A 180 17.07 5.94 17.07
C GLY A 180 16.89 6.53 15.68
N CYS A 181 18.00 6.69 14.98
CA CYS A 181 18.01 7.06 13.57
C CYS A 181 19.19 6.41 12.86
N TYR A 182 18.96 6.00 11.63
CA TYR A 182 20.03 5.66 10.69
C TYR A 182 20.30 6.86 9.80
N LYS A 183 21.55 7.32 9.80
CA LYS A 183 21.95 8.48 9.00
C LYS A 183 21.97 8.11 7.51
N GLY A 184 21.32 8.93 6.70
CA GLY A 184 21.41 8.79 5.25
C GLY A 184 22.80 9.05 4.70
N SER A 185 23.12 8.46 3.56
CA SER A 185 24.32 8.67 2.77
C SER A 185 23.95 8.87 1.30
N CYS A 186 24.92 9.24 0.46
CA CYS A 186 24.67 9.39 -0.97
C CYS A 186 24.14 8.09 -1.58
N GLY A 187 22.94 8.13 -2.16
CA GLY A 187 22.25 6.97 -2.74
C GLY A 187 21.48 6.10 -1.74
N SER A 188 21.48 6.44 -0.43
CA SER A 188 20.69 5.75 0.60
C SER A 188 20.02 6.76 1.52
N THR A 189 18.71 6.73 1.62
CA THR A 189 17.94 7.60 2.52
C THR A 189 18.17 7.21 3.98
N GLY A 190 18.14 8.20 4.88
CA GLY A 190 18.12 7.93 6.32
C GLY A 190 16.75 7.42 6.78
N GLU A 191 16.74 6.82 7.95
CA GLU A 191 15.54 6.24 8.55
C GLU A 191 15.42 6.64 10.03
N LEU A 192 14.19 6.97 10.46
CA LEU A 192 13.85 7.17 11.86
C LEU A 192 13.28 5.88 12.43
N CYS A 193 13.82 5.45 13.57
CA CYS A 193 13.29 4.33 14.34
C CYS A 193 12.46 4.85 15.50
N GLY A 194 11.28 4.27 15.72
CA GLY A 194 10.38 4.69 16.77
C GLY A 194 9.53 3.56 17.33
N VAL A 195 9.00 3.77 18.51
CA VAL A 195 8.04 2.88 19.17
C VAL A 195 6.71 3.61 19.25
N PHE A 196 5.66 2.96 18.76
CA PHE A 196 4.30 3.49 18.82
C PHE A 196 3.78 3.46 20.26
N GLN A 197 3.08 4.52 20.61
CA GLN A 197 2.34 4.64 21.86
C GLN A 197 0.85 4.41 21.58
N ASP A 198 0.07 4.07 22.60
CA ASP A 198 -1.36 3.77 22.44
C ASP A 198 -2.25 5.00 22.15
N ALA A 199 -1.65 6.19 22.10
CA ALA A 199 -2.39 7.41 21.82
C ALA A 199 -2.60 7.61 20.31
N ASN A 200 -3.84 7.45 19.86
CA ASN A 200 -4.27 7.85 18.52
C ASN A 200 -4.35 9.39 18.47
N ILE A 201 -3.74 9.99 17.46
CA ILE A 201 -3.73 11.45 17.23
C ILE A 201 -4.50 11.85 15.97
N GLY A 202 -4.94 10.89 15.17
CA GLY A 202 -5.73 11.11 13.96
C GLY A 202 -5.92 9.84 13.15
N THR A 203 -6.73 9.95 12.11
CA THR A 203 -6.96 8.86 11.13
C THR A 203 -6.34 9.22 9.80
N LEU A 204 -5.87 8.23 9.07
CA LEU A 204 -5.34 8.40 7.72
C LEU A 204 -6.47 8.40 6.70
N SER A 205 -6.42 9.31 5.75
CA SER A 205 -7.40 9.43 4.68
C SER A 205 -6.83 9.16 3.29
N LEU A 206 -5.56 9.49 3.07
CA LEU A 206 -4.90 9.33 1.77
C LEU A 206 -3.43 8.92 1.92
N ASN A 207 -3.01 8.01 1.03
CA ASN A 207 -1.61 7.69 0.78
C ASN A 207 -1.30 8.00 -0.69
N THR A 208 -0.50 9.02 -0.95
CA THR A 208 -0.22 9.56 -2.29
C THR A 208 1.27 9.64 -2.57
N ALA A 209 1.66 9.84 -3.83
CA ALA A 209 3.06 10.03 -4.21
C ALA A 209 3.76 11.21 -3.48
N CYS A 210 2.98 12.18 -2.96
CA CYS A 210 3.49 13.37 -2.27
C CYS A 210 3.48 13.24 -0.75
N GLY A 211 2.99 12.12 -0.20
CA GLY A 211 2.91 11.90 1.24
C GLY A 211 1.57 11.34 1.71
N VAL A 212 1.40 11.34 3.02
CA VAL A 212 0.23 10.82 3.74
C VAL A 212 -0.57 11.96 4.33
N TYR A 213 -1.90 11.85 4.28
CA TYR A 213 -2.84 12.85 4.80
C TYR A 213 -3.90 12.20 5.68
N GLY A 214 -4.42 12.97 6.63
CA GLY A 214 -5.45 12.51 7.56
C GLY A 214 -6.16 13.64 8.32
#